data_1153615efea72dde13f3c8c7e7cfb530
#
_entry.id   1153615efea72dde13f3c8c7e7cfb530
#
_cell.length_a   1.000
_cell.length_b   1.000
_cell.length_c   1.000
_cell.angle_alpha   90.00
_cell.angle_beta   90.00
_cell.angle_gamma   90.00
#
_symmetry.space_group_name_H-M   'P 1'
#
loop_
_entity.id
_entity.type
_entity.pdbx_description
1 polymer ?
#
loop_
_entity_poly.entity_id
_entity_poly.type
_entity_poly.pdbx_seq_one_letter_code
_entity_poly.pdbx_strand_id
1 'polypeptide(L)'
;MTNFSGWYTLNGMRTEKHRERGIIVGITGGIACGKTTVSDLLAEKGAIPINADEIGHELLKADSPVINVLINTFGQGILEDTGDVSRKKLGAIVFTDKAAREQLNRILHPLIIQRSRARARQLVTEDPNCIVLLDAPLLIEAGAYDTVDLIVVVTAPTATQVQRTLDRSIAQGRSLTKSDVQARIDAQMPLTEKVTYADVVIKNAGTLAELQQQVDTLWEELQKRCA
;
A
#
# COMPACT_ATOMS: atom_id res chain seq x y z
N MET A 1 19.31 -19.00 -11.37
CA MET A 1 18.07 -18.65 -12.11
C MET A 1 17.14 -19.86 -12.05
N THR A 2 16.37 -20.01 -11.03
CA THR A 2 15.38 -21.09 -10.88
C THR A 2 14.05 -20.60 -11.43
N ASN A 3 13.68 -21.13 -12.59
CA ASN A 3 12.41 -20.91 -13.26
C ASN A 3 11.30 -21.62 -12.47
N PHE A 4 10.62 -20.92 -11.57
CA PHE A 4 9.33 -21.33 -11.06
C PHE A 4 8.25 -20.66 -11.93
N SER A 5 7.34 -21.45 -12.47
CA SER A 5 6.30 -21.11 -13.43
C SER A 5 5.55 -19.82 -13.06
N GLY A 6 5.96 -18.68 -13.62
CA GLY A 6 5.25 -17.41 -13.54
C GLY A 6 5.78 -16.36 -12.55
N TRP A 7 6.81 -16.64 -11.78
CA TRP A 7 7.42 -15.73 -10.79
C TRP A 7 8.74 -15.19 -11.32
N TYR A 8 8.92 -13.87 -11.21
CA TYR A 8 10.22 -13.24 -11.41
C TYR A 8 10.74 -12.76 -10.06
N THR A 9 11.77 -13.42 -9.54
CA THR A 9 12.65 -12.86 -8.52
C THR A 9 13.63 -11.94 -9.26
N LEU A 10 13.44 -10.63 -9.20
CA LEU A 10 14.18 -9.67 -10.01
C LEU A 10 15.47 -9.17 -9.37
N ASN A 11 15.59 -9.25 -8.04
CA ASN A 11 16.80 -8.82 -7.35
C ASN A 11 17.34 -9.95 -6.46
N GLY A 12 18.65 -10.17 -6.54
CA GLY A 12 19.34 -10.99 -5.57
C GLY A 12 19.02 -10.49 -4.16
N MET A 13 18.35 -11.35 -3.39
CA MET A 13 17.78 -11.10 -2.07
C MET A 13 18.60 -10.11 -1.27
N ARG A 14 17.94 -9.09 -0.71
CA ARG A 14 18.53 -8.25 0.33
C ARG A 14 19.07 -9.19 1.39
N THR A 15 20.38 -9.10 1.61
CA THR A 15 21.21 -10.00 2.40
C THR A 15 20.47 -10.68 3.55
N GLU A 16 20.53 -12.02 3.58
CA GLU A 16 20.12 -12.85 4.71
C GLU A 16 20.88 -12.42 5.98
N LYS A 17 20.30 -11.50 6.72
CA LYS A 17 20.62 -11.38 8.13
C LYS A 17 19.89 -12.55 8.79
N HIS A 18 20.61 -13.43 9.47
CA HIS A 18 20.02 -14.42 10.38
C HIS A 18 19.00 -13.70 11.26
N ARG A 19 17.71 -14.00 11.05
CA ARG A 19 16.62 -13.26 11.68
C ARG A 19 16.01 -14.12 12.75
N GLU A 20 16.31 -13.77 13.99
CA GLU A 20 15.58 -14.23 15.17
C GLU A 20 14.29 -13.42 15.38
N ARG A 21 13.65 -12.96 14.30
CA ARG A 21 12.44 -12.11 14.37
C ARG A 21 11.53 -12.33 13.17
N GLY A 22 10.25 -12.05 13.35
CA GLY A 22 9.23 -12.05 12.30
C GLY A 22 9.60 -11.19 11.08
N ILE A 23 8.91 -11.39 9.98
CA ILE A 23 9.17 -10.75 8.69
C ILE A 23 8.15 -9.64 8.42
N ILE A 24 8.62 -8.50 7.92
CA ILE A 24 7.78 -7.37 7.48
C ILE A 24 7.75 -7.37 5.96
N VAL A 25 6.57 -7.64 5.38
CA VAL A 25 6.33 -7.67 3.94
C VAL A 25 5.59 -6.42 3.52
N GLY A 26 6.20 -5.61 2.65
CA GLY A 26 5.53 -4.47 2.04
C GLY A 26 4.75 -4.89 0.81
N ILE A 27 3.44 -4.58 0.76
CA ILE A 27 2.61 -4.85 -0.41
C ILE A 27 2.25 -3.52 -1.08
N THR A 28 2.58 -3.41 -2.35
CA THR A 28 2.25 -2.26 -3.19
C THR A 28 1.74 -2.70 -4.56
N GLY A 29 1.35 -1.75 -5.40
CA GLY A 29 0.86 -2.02 -6.74
C GLY A 29 0.11 -0.83 -7.31
N GLY A 30 -0.32 -0.92 -8.56
CA GLY A 30 -1.12 0.10 -9.21
C GLY A 30 -2.56 0.13 -8.72
N ILE A 31 -3.27 1.20 -9.12
CA ILE A 31 -4.71 1.33 -8.86
C ILE A 31 -5.45 0.09 -9.41
N ALA A 32 -6.37 -0.46 -8.61
CA ALA A 32 -7.19 -1.62 -8.98
C ALA A 32 -6.42 -2.88 -9.44
N CYS A 33 -5.11 -3.01 -9.13
CA CYS A 33 -4.34 -4.23 -9.39
C CYS A 33 -4.74 -5.41 -8.51
N GLY A 34 -5.59 -5.21 -7.48
CA GLY A 34 -6.04 -6.27 -6.57
C GLY A 34 -5.15 -6.45 -5.34
N LYS A 35 -4.40 -5.42 -4.95
CA LYS A 35 -3.57 -5.40 -3.75
C LYS A 35 -4.34 -5.83 -2.50
N THR A 36 -5.53 -5.26 -2.27
CA THR A 36 -6.41 -5.61 -1.15
C THR A 36 -6.76 -7.10 -1.14
N THR A 37 -7.12 -7.66 -2.29
CA THR A 37 -7.43 -9.11 -2.40
C THR A 37 -6.22 -9.97 -2.00
N VAL A 38 -5.00 -9.59 -2.42
CA VAL A 38 -3.77 -10.30 -2.02
C VAL A 38 -3.53 -10.15 -0.52
N SER A 39 -3.71 -8.95 0.04
CA SER A 39 -3.58 -8.69 1.48
C SER A 39 -4.58 -9.50 2.30
N ASP A 40 -5.85 -9.56 1.86
CA ASP A 40 -6.91 -10.34 2.52
C ASP A 40 -6.59 -11.83 2.50
N LEU A 41 -6.19 -12.38 1.34
CA LEU A 41 -5.81 -13.79 1.21
C LEU A 41 -4.60 -14.17 2.09
N LEU A 42 -3.62 -13.28 2.24
CA LEU A 42 -2.50 -13.50 3.15
C LEU A 42 -2.92 -13.38 4.62
N ALA A 43 -3.84 -12.45 4.94
CA ALA A 43 -4.38 -12.30 6.29
C ALA A 43 -5.21 -13.55 6.72
N GLU A 44 -6.00 -14.13 5.82
CA GLU A 44 -6.71 -15.39 6.04
C GLU A 44 -5.77 -16.56 6.38
N LYS A 45 -4.51 -16.50 5.92
CA LYS A 45 -3.47 -17.50 6.22
C LYS A 45 -2.74 -17.22 7.54
N GLY A 46 -2.96 -16.07 8.17
CA GLY A 46 -2.38 -15.70 9.46
C GLY A 46 -1.39 -14.53 9.41
N ALA A 47 -1.23 -13.86 8.28
CA ALA A 47 -0.45 -12.64 8.24
C ALA A 47 -1.18 -11.48 8.94
N ILE A 48 -0.44 -10.59 9.60
CA ILE A 48 -0.99 -9.46 10.35
C ILE A 48 -0.95 -8.20 9.48
N PRO A 49 -2.11 -7.67 9.00
CA PRO A 49 -2.13 -6.51 8.15
C PRO A 49 -1.94 -5.20 8.94
N ILE A 50 -1.14 -4.30 8.40
CA ILE A 50 -1.05 -2.88 8.76
C ILE A 50 -1.39 -2.07 7.52
N ASN A 51 -2.50 -1.35 7.57
CA ASN A 51 -2.96 -0.53 6.46
C ASN A 51 -2.45 0.91 6.63
N ALA A 52 -1.60 1.36 5.72
CA ALA A 52 -1.04 2.72 5.76
C ALA A 52 -2.12 3.81 5.55
N ASP A 53 -3.19 3.52 4.79
CA ASP A 53 -4.30 4.45 4.59
C ASP A 53 -5.09 4.64 5.89
N GLU A 54 -5.27 3.58 6.70
CA GLU A 54 -5.91 3.67 8.02
C GLU A 54 -5.09 4.53 8.98
N ILE A 55 -3.77 4.33 9.01
CA ILE A 55 -2.86 5.18 9.80
C ILE A 55 -2.95 6.64 9.33
N GLY A 56 -3.06 6.88 8.03
CA GLY A 56 -3.31 8.21 7.49
C GLY A 56 -4.62 8.81 8.01
N HIS A 57 -5.69 8.01 8.15
CA HIS A 57 -6.96 8.45 8.71
C HIS A 57 -6.87 8.75 10.22
N GLU A 58 -6.13 7.95 10.98
CA GLU A 58 -5.87 8.20 12.40
C GLU A 58 -5.14 9.54 12.61
N LEU A 59 -4.23 9.90 11.70
CA LEU A 59 -3.53 11.18 11.74
C LEU A 59 -4.43 12.41 11.50
N LEU A 60 -5.62 12.22 10.95
CA LEU A 60 -6.59 13.29 10.70
C LEU A 60 -7.58 13.49 11.86
N LYS A 61 -7.44 12.75 12.97
CA LYS A 61 -8.27 12.89 14.16
C LYS A 61 -7.86 14.10 15.00
N ALA A 62 -8.81 14.69 15.72
CA ALA A 62 -8.64 15.94 16.49
C ALA A 62 -7.50 15.91 17.52
N ASP A 63 -7.22 14.73 18.08
CA ASP A 63 -6.15 14.51 19.06
C ASP A 63 -4.76 14.28 18.43
N SER A 64 -4.69 14.26 17.10
CA SER A 64 -3.43 14.03 16.39
C SER A 64 -2.50 15.25 16.48
N PRO A 65 -1.20 15.05 16.76
CA PRO A 65 -0.24 16.16 16.85
C PRO A 65 -0.05 16.92 15.53
N VAL A 66 -0.48 16.35 14.40
CA VAL A 66 -0.32 16.98 13.08
C VAL A 66 -1.44 17.97 12.74
N ILE A 67 -2.54 18.00 13.51
CA ILE A 67 -3.72 18.84 13.22
C ILE A 67 -3.35 20.32 13.09
N ASN A 68 -2.57 20.86 14.00
CA ASN A 68 -2.15 22.27 13.97
C ASN A 68 -1.33 22.59 12.70
N VAL A 69 -0.48 21.65 12.25
CA VAL A 69 0.29 21.81 11.01
C VAL A 69 -0.64 21.83 9.80
N LEU A 70 -1.65 20.96 9.78
CA LEU A 70 -2.64 20.90 8.70
C LEU A 70 -3.50 22.17 8.67
N ILE A 71 -3.96 22.66 9.82
CA ILE A 71 -4.71 23.92 9.94
C ILE A 71 -3.88 25.10 9.42
N ASN A 72 -2.62 25.21 9.85
CA ASN A 72 -1.74 26.28 9.41
C ASN A 72 -1.45 26.24 7.90
N THR A 73 -1.49 25.03 7.32
CA THR A 73 -1.20 24.84 5.90
C THR A 73 -2.41 25.03 5.00
N PHE A 74 -3.59 24.53 5.42
CA PHE A 74 -4.79 24.45 4.59
C PHE A 74 -5.95 25.29 5.13
N GLY A 75 -5.77 25.96 6.27
CA GLY A 75 -6.77 26.79 6.93
C GLY A 75 -7.75 25.97 7.81
N GLN A 76 -8.46 26.67 8.68
CA GLN A 76 -9.46 26.05 9.58
C GLN A 76 -10.66 25.45 8.85
N GLY A 77 -10.91 25.87 7.61
CA GLY A 77 -12.01 25.36 6.78
C GLY A 77 -11.97 23.87 6.48
N ILE A 78 -10.84 23.20 6.76
CA ILE A 78 -10.70 21.74 6.59
C ILE A 78 -11.31 20.94 7.75
N LEU A 79 -11.68 21.58 8.87
CA LEU A 79 -12.19 20.90 10.06
C LEU A 79 -13.68 20.55 9.94
N GLU A 80 -14.06 19.49 10.62
CA GLU A 80 -15.44 19.18 11.01
C GLU A 80 -15.73 19.80 12.39
N ASP A 81 -16.99 19.82 12.81
CA ASP A 81 -17.41 20.36 14.13
C ASP A 81 -16.81 19.57 15.29
N THR A 82 -16.39 18.33 15.07
CA THR A 82 -15.69 17.46 16.04
C THR A 82 -14.24 17.85 16.26
N GLY A 83 -13.68 18.73 15.44
CA GLY A 83 -12.26 19.06 15.41
C GLY A 83 -11.40 18.11 14.55
N ASP A 84 -11.97 17.03 14.03
CA ASP A 84 -11.32 16.14 13.07
C ASP A 84 -11.11 16.87 11.72
N VAL A 85 -10.08 16.51 10.97
CA VAL A 85 -9.94 16.98 9.58
C VAL A 85 -10.94 16.25 8.67
N SER A 86 -11.77 17.03 8.01
CA SER A 86 -12.70 16.52 6.99
C SER A 86 -11.95 16.02 5.75
N ARG A 87 -11.98 14.73 5.54
CA ARG A 87 -11.41 14.12 4.32
C ARG A 87 -12.04 14.68 3.04
N LYS A 88 -13.33 15.04 3.09
CA LYS A 88 -14.04 15.63 1.96
C LYS A 88 -13.55 17.04 1.66
N LYS A 89 -13.44 17.90 2.70
CA LYS A 89 -12.99 19.28 2.55
C LYS A 89 -11.51 19.35 2.13
N LEU A 90 -10.65 18.61 2.83
CA LEU A 90 -9.22 18.51 2.50
C LEU A 90 -9.02 17.88 1.11
N GLY A 91 -9.75 16.81 0.80
CA GLY A 91 -9.73 16.14 -0.49
C GLY A 91 -10.10 17.09 -1.63
N ALA A 92 -11.10 17.96 -1.47
CA ALA A 92 -11.50 18.95 -2.47
C ALA A 92 -10.33 19.92 -2.82
N ILE A 93 -9.51 20.30 -1.84
CA ILE A 93 -8.34 21.15 -2.05
C ILE A 93 -7.25 20.40 -2.82
N VAL A 94 -6.82 19.23 -2.29
CA VAL A 94 -5.66 18.52 -2.82
C VAL A 94 -5.94 17.76 -4.12
N PHE A 95 -7.20 17.55 -4.46
CA PHE A 95 -7.57 16.91 -5.73
C PHE A 95 -7.39 17.86 -6.92
N THR A 96 -7.68 19.16 -6.72
CA THR A 96 -7.61 20.20 -7.77
C THR A 96 -6.26 20.89 -7.83
N ASP A 97 -5.50 20.92 -6.72
CA ASP A 97 -4.22 21.59 -6.60
C ASP A 97 -3.09 20.59 -6.35
N LYS A 98 -2.20 20.43 -7.35
CA LYS A 98 -1.03 19.55 -7.27
C LYS A 98 -0.05 20.00 -6.18
N ALA A 99 0.17 21.30 -6.00
CA ALA A 99 1.09 21.82 -4.99
C ALA A 99 0.56 21.56 -3.58
N ALA A 100 -0.75 21.76 -3.37
CA ALA A 100 -1.42 21.44 -2.11
C ALA A 100 -1.32 19.93 -1.79
N ARG A 101 -1.50 19.06 -2.80
CA ARG A 101 -1.33 17.60 -2.64
C ARG A 101 0.10 17.22 -2.25
N GLU A 102 1.10 17.81 -2.89
CA GLU A 102 2.51 17.58 -2.55
C GLU A 102 2.84 18.08 -1.15
N GLN A 103 2.23 19.18 -0.72
CA GLN A 103 2.36 19.70 0.64
C GLN A 103 1.75 18.75 1.68
N LEU A 104 0.54 18.25 1.43
CA LEU A 104 -0.11 17.26 2.29
C LEU A 104 0.75 16.00 2.42
N ASN A 105 1.24 15.49 1.29
CA ASN A 105 2.10 14.31 1.27
C ASN A 105 3.39 14.52 2.06
N ARG A 106 4.04 15.68 1.95
CA ARG A 106 5.23 16.02 2.75
C ARG A 106 4.97 16.04 4.25
N ILE A 107 3.76 16.41 4.67
CA ILE A 107 3.36 16.41 6.09
C ILE A 107 3.03 15.00 6.57
N LEU A 108 2.21 14.26 5.82
CA LEU A 108 1.65 12.99 6.30
C LEU A 108 2.55 11.77 6.05
N HIS A 109 3.24 11.68 4.90
CA HIS A 109 4.02 10.47 4.56
C HIS A 109 5.07 10.12 5.63
N PRO A 110 5.90 11.04 6.14
CA PRO A 110 6.88 10.70 7.18
C PRO A 110 6.23 10.12 8.44
N LEU A 111 5.07 10.67 8.84
CA LEU A 111 4.35 10.23 10.02
C LEU A 111 3.68 8.87 9.83
N ILE A 112 3.09 8.64 8.65
CA ILE A 112 2.52 7.34 8.28
C ILE A 112 3.62 6.27 8.30
N ILE A 113 4.76 6.54 7.65
CA ILE A 113 5.91 5.61 7.61
C ILE A 113 6.42 5.32 9.02
N GLN A 114 6.60 6.35 9.84
CA GLN A 114 7.08 6.21 11.21
C GLN A 114 6.13 5.34 12.06
N ARG A 115 4.81 5.61 12.02
CA ARG A 115 3.81 4.84 12.77
C ARG A 115 3.68 3.41 12.27
N SER A 116 3.63 3.22 10.95
CA SER A 116 3.60 1.89 10.34
C SER A 116 4.80 1.04 10.75
N ARG A 117 6.00 1.64 10.67
CA ARG A 117 7.25 0.99 11.07
C ARG A 117 7.29 0.65 12.57
N ALA A 118 6.85 1.56 13.42
CA ALA A 118 6.81 1.33 14.87
C ALA A 118 5.87 0.16 15.20
N ARG A 119 4.65 0.14 14.62
CA ARG A 119 3.66 -0.93 14.81
C ARG A 119 4.17 -2.27 14.28
N ALA A 120 4.77 -2.29 13.08
CA ALA A 120 5.34 -3.50 12.52
C ALA A 120 6.48 -4.07 13.38
N ARG A 121 7.38 -3.20 13.85
CA ARG A 121 8.47 -3.61 14.74
C ARG A 121 7.99 -4.15 16.07
N GLN A 122 6.96 -3.56 16.64
CA GLN A 122 6.35 -4.05 17.86
C GLN A 122 5.83 -5.48 17.67
N LEU A 123 5.06 -5.73 16.61
CA LEU A 123 4.50 -7.06 16.30
C LEU A 123 5.59 -8.12 16.12
N VAL A 124 6.63 -7.84 15.33
CA VAL A 124 7.72 -8.82 15.11
C VAL A 124 8.63 -9.01 16.35
N THR A 125 8.55 -8.11 17.32
CA THR A 125 9.24 -8.27 18.61
C THR A 125 8.41 -9.11 19.58
N GLU A 126 7.08 -8.94 19.56
CA GLU A 126 6.13 -9.70 20.39
C GLU A 126 6.00 -11.16 19.91
N ASP A 127 6.00 -11.39 18.59
CA ASP A 127 6.00 -12.71 17.98
C ASP A 127 7.09 -12.81 16.89
N PRO A 128 8.22 -13.45 17.19
CA PRO A 128 9.32 -13.63 16.22
C PRO A 128 8.96 -14.51 15.01
N ASN A 129 7.86 -15.23 15.03
CA ASN A 129 7.41 -16.06 13.92
C ASN A 129 6.29 -15.39 13.08
N CYS A 130 5.86 -14.18 13.44
CA CYS A 130 4.78 -13.52 12.72
C CYS A 130 5.23 -12.98 11.36
N ILE A 131 4.26 -12.92 10.45
CA ILE A 131 4.38 -12.27 9.15
C ILE A 131 3.50 -11.03 9.19
N VAL A 132 4.13 -9.83 9.14
CA VAL A 132 3.43 -8.55 9.13
C VAL A 132 3.35 -8.04 7.68
N LEU A 133 2.14 -7.66 7.26
CA LEU A 133 1.89 -7.08 5.94
C LEU A 133 1.73 -5.57 6.07
N LEU A 134 2.67 -4.81 5.53
CA LEU A 134 2.51 -3.36 5.36
C LEU A 134 1.84 -3.07 4.02
N ASP A 135 0.51 -2.85 4.06
CA ASP A 135 -0.27 -2.50 2.89
C ASP A 135 -0.19 -0.98 2.62
N ALA A 136 0.61 -0.61 1.61
CA ALA A 136 0.86 0.78 1.27
C ALA A 136 0.89 1.00 -0.25
N PRO A 137 -0.12 1.66 -0.84
CA PRO A 137 -0.16 1.93 -2.28
C PRO A 137 1.04 2.74 -2.78
N LEU A 138 1.56 3.63 -1.94
CA LEU A 138 2.67 4.53 -2.23
C LEU A 138 3.97 4.13 -1.50
N LEU A 139 4.15 2.84 -1.19
CA LEU A 139 5.31 2.32 -0.46
C LEU A 139 6.64 2.79 -1.04
N ILE A 140 6.75 2.74 -2.36
CA ILE A 140 7.98 3.08 -3.09
C ILE A 140 8.10 4.59 -3.23
N GLU A 141 7.04 5.26 -3.68
CA GLU A 141 6.99 6.71 -3.89
C GLU A 141 7.24 7.49 -2.60
N ALA A 142 6.81 6.96 -1.48
CA ALA A 142 7.03 7.57 -0.16
C ALA A 142 8.41 7.23 0.45
N GLY A 143 9.23 6.43 -0.23
CA GLY A 143 10.55 6.01 0.27
C GLY A 143 10.49 5.01 1.43
N ALA A 144 9.34 4.34 1.63
CA ALA A 144 9.16 3.38 2.73
C ALA A 144 9.69 1.97 2.43
N TYR A 145 10.19 1.73 1.22
CA TYR A 145 10.66 0.43 0.74
C TYR A 145 11.87 -0.13 1.52
N ASP A 146 12.64 0.71 2.20
CA ASP A 146 13.76 0.32 3.05
C ASP A 146 13.34 -0.10 4.47
N THR A 147 12.06 0.09 4.81
CA THR A 147 11.51 -0.23 6.12
C THR A 147 10.93 -1.63 6.22
N VAL A 148 10.86 -2.35 5.10
CA VAL A 148 10.33 -3.70 4.96
C VAL A 148 11.43 -4.70 4.59
N ASP A 149 11.20 -5.96 4.87
CA ASP A 149 12.14 -7.05 4.62
C ASP A 149 11.98 -7.62 3.21
N LEU A 150 10.77 -7.55 2.65
CA LEU A 150 10.42 -8.05 1.34
C LEU A 150 9.35 -7.15 0.70
N ILE A 151 9.48 -6.88 -0.59
CA ILE A 151 8.53 -6.07 -1.35
C ILE A 151 7.77 -6.95 -2.33
N VAL A 152 6.44 -6.97 -2.17
CA VAL A 152 5.51 -7.60 -3.10
C VAL A 152 4.85 -6.52 -3.95
N VAL A 153 5.00 -6.61 -5.27
CA VAL A 153 4.30 -5.71 -6.22
C VAL A 153 3.20 -6.48 -6.91
N VAL A 154 1.95 -6.05 -6.68
CA VAL A 154 0.78 -6.61 -7.37
C VAL A 154 0.55 -5.84 -8.67
N THR A 155 0.48 -6.58 -9.79
CA THR A 155 0.31 -6.01 -11.12
C THR A 155 -0.96 -6.51 -11.79
N ALA A 156 -1.52 -5.68 -12.68
CA ALA A 156 -2.59 -6.07 -13.59
C ALA A 156 -2.44 -5.28 -14.92
N PRO A 157 -2.93 -5.81 -16.05
CA PRO A 157 -2.97 -5.06 -17.30
C PRO A 157 -3.73 -3.74 -17.15
N THR A 158 -3.28 -2.68 -17.83
CA THR A 158 -3.91 -1.35 -17.74
C THR A 158 -5.41 -1.41 -18.08
N ALA A 159 -5.80 -2.18 -19.10
CA ALA A 159 -7.21 -2.36 -19.44
C ALA A 159 -8.02 -2.94 -18.27
N THR A 160 -7.46 -3.90 -17.53
CA THR A 160 -8.09 -4.49 -16.34
C THR A 160 -8.19 -3.47 -15.20
N GLN A 161 -7.14 -2.68 -14.98
CA GLN A 161 -7.14 -1.61 -13.97
C GLN A 161 -8.24 -0.57 -14.26
N VAL A 162 -8.35 -0.14 -15.54
CA VAL A 162 -9.38 0.80 -15.98
C VAL A 162 -10.77 0.22 -15.73
N GLN A 163 -11.02 -1.01 -16.21
CA GLN A 163 -12.34 -1.64 -16.07
C GLN A 163 -12.74 -1.79 -14.59
N ARG A 164 -11.87 -2.38 -13.76
CA ARG A 164 -12.13 -2.57 -12.32
C ARG A 164 -12.37 -1.25 -11.58
N THR A 165 -11.70 -0.16 -12.00
CA THR A 165 -11.88 1.16 -11.38
C THR A 165 -13.22 1.76 -11.77
N LEU A 166 -13.64 1.62 -13.03
CA LEU A 166 -14.96 2.07 -13.49
C LEU A 166 -16.08 1.30 -12.78
N ASP A 167 -16.00 -0.04 -12.72
CA ASP A 167 -16.99 -0.89 -12.06
C ASP A 167 -17.15 -0.53 -10.58
N ARG A 168 -16.03 -0.32 -9.88
CA ARG A 168 -16.04 0.15 -8.48
C ARG A 168 -16.66 1.53 -8.34
N SER A 169 -16.40 2.45 -9.27
CA SER A 169 -16.97 3.79 -9.28
C SER A 169 -18.51 3.73 -9.40
N ILE A 170 -19.02 2.92 -10.34
CA ILE A 170 -20.45 2.71 -10.54
C ILE A 170 -21.10 2.12 -9.28
N ALA A 171 -20.47 1.09 -8.69
CA ALA A 171 -20.96 0.46 -7.46
C ALA A 171 -21.02 1.44 -6.26
N GLN A 172 -20.18 2.49 -6.28
CA GLN A 172 -20.16 3.56 -5.27
C GLN A 172 -21.06 4.76 -5.64
N GLY A 173 -21.90 4.65 -6.67
CA GLY A 173 -22.76 5.74 -7.15
C GLY A 173 -21.99 6.94 -7.73
N ARG A 174 -20.76 6.71 -8.21
CA ARG A 174 -19.91 7.74 -8.82
C ARG A 174 -19.81 7.50 -10.33
N SER A 175 -19.67 8.58 -11.09
CA SER A 175 -19.45 8.51 -12.54
C SER A 175 -18.05 8.97 -12.86
N LEU A 176 -17.15 8.02 -13.11
CA LEU A 176 -15.81 8.29 -13.63
C LEU A 176 -15.77 7.96 -15.12
N THR A 177 -15.07 8.77 -15.89
CA THR A 177 -14.76 8.48 -17.29
C THR A 177 -13.46 7.65 -17.40
N LYS A 178 -13.24 7.01 -18.53
CA LYS A 178 -11.96 6.33 -18.82
C LYS A 178 -10.78 7.30 -18.71
N SER A 179 -10.95 8.55 -19.12
CA SER A 179 -9.93 9.59 -19.02
C SER A 179 -9.58 9.92 -17.57
N ASP A 180 -10.60 10.01 -16.68
CA ASP A 180 -10.37 10.25 -15.26
C ASP A 180 -9.59 9.11 -14.61
N VAL A 181 -9.88 7.87 -15.00
CA VAL A 181 -9.18 6.69 -14.50
C VAL A 181 -7.74 6.67 -15.03
N GLN A 182 -7.55 6.94 -16.31
CA GLN A 182 -6.20 7.00 -16.90
C GLN A 182 -5.35 8.08 -16.20
N ALA A 183 -5.90 9.27 -15.98
CA ALA A 183 -5.20 10.34 -15.26
C ALA A 183 -4.77 9.92 -13.84
N ARG A 184 -5.57 9.07 -13.16
CA ARG A 184 -5.21 8.53 -11.84
C ARG A 184 -4.10 7.48 -11.92
N ILE A 185 -4.09 6.66 -12.98
CA ILE A 185 -3.02 5.68 -13.24
C ILE A 185 -1.71 6.43 -13.53
N ASP A 186 -1.77 7.45 -14.39
CA ASP A 186 -0.60 8.25 -14.80
C ASP A 186 -0.03 9.12 -13.67
N ALA A 187 -0.85 9.40 -12.64
CA ALA A 187 -0.41 10.13 -11.45
C ALA A 187 0.40 9.27 -10.45
N GLN A 188 0.41 7.94 -10.62
CA GLN A 188 1.23 7.02 -9.83
C GLN A 188 2.55 6.70 -10.55
N MET A 189 3.53 6.20 -9.79
CA MET A 189 4.72 5.62 -10.40
C MET A 189 4.32 4.48 -11.35
N PRO A 190 4.88 4.42 -12.58
CA PRO A 190 4.59 3.35 -13.53
C PRO A 190 4.82 1.97 -12.93
N LEU A 191 3.93 1.01 -13.22
CA LEU A 191 4.07 -0.37 -12.72
C LEU A 191 5.39 -1.02 -13.14
N THR A 192 5.88 -0.71 -14.34
CA THR A 192 7.18 -1.18 -14.84
C THR A 192 8.34 -0.70 -13.97
N GLU A 193 8.25 0.51 -13.44
CA GLU A 193 9.22 1.06 -12.50
C GLU A 193 9.04 0.45 -11.10
N LYS A 194 7.80 0.34 -10.58
CA LYS A 194 7.54 -0.33 -9.29
C LYS A 194 8.09 -1.75 -9.24
N VAL A 195 7.97 -2.48 -10.33
CA VAL A 195 8.46 -3.86 -10.47
C VAL A 195 9.98 -3.94 -10.29
N THR A 196 10.75 -2.89 -10.61
CA THR A 196 12.21 -2.90 -10.38
C THR A 196 12.61 -2.91 -8.91
N TYR A 197 11.70 -2.53 -8.00
CA TYR A 197 11.88 -2.59 -6.55
C TYR A 197 11.39 -3.91 -5.94
N ALA A 198 10.66 -4.73 -6.71
CA ALA A 198 10.01 -5.92 -6.20
C ALA A 198 11.00 -7.05 -5.92
N ASP A 199 10.85 -7.71 -4.78
CA ASP A 199 11.41 -9.03 -4.53
C ASP A 199 10.49 -10.11 -5.12
N VAL A 200 9.16 -9.87 -5.08
CA VAL A 200 8.13 -10.75 -5.64
C VAL A 200 7.12 -9.94 -6.45
N VAL A 201 6.74 -10.45 -7.62
CA VAL A 201 5.68 -9.87 -8.45
C VAL A 201 4.50 -10.84 -8.51
N ILE A 202 3.31 -10.37 -8.06
CA ILE A 202 2.04 -11.09 -8.22
C ILE A 202 1.29 -10.53 -9.42
N LYS A 203 0.96 -11.40 -10.37
CA LYS A 203 0.23 -11.03 -11.60
C LYS A 203 -1.25 -11.34 -11.42
N ASN A 204 -2.09 -10.32 -11.30
CA ASN A 204 -3.53 -10.43 -11.17
C ASN A 204 -4.24 -10.15 -12.51
N ALA A 205 -3.88 -10.93 -13.54
CA ALA A 205 -4.45 -10.82 -14.88
C ALA A 205 -5.47 -11.92 -15.20
N GLY A 206 -5.54 -12.96 -14.39
CA GLY A 206 -6.36 -14.15 -14.61
C GLY A 206 -7.51 -14.29 -13.63
N THR A 207 -7.82 -15.53 -13.29
CA THR A 207 -8.88 -15.92 -12.35
C THR A 207 -8.47 -15.73 -10.88
N LEU A 208 -9.46 -15.73 -9.99
CA LEU A 208 -9.20 -15.71 -8.54
C LEU A 208 -8.40 -16.95 -8.09
N ALA A 209 -8.68 -18.11 -8.67
CA ALA A 209 -7.95 -19.35 -8.37
C ALA A 209 -6.46 -19.26 -8.70
N GLU A 210 -6.12 -18.68 -9.86
CA GLU A 210 -4.72 -18.43 -10.24
C GLU A 210 -4.04 -17.41 -9.32
N LEU A 211 -4.77 -16.39 -8.88
CA LEU A 211 -4.26 -15.43 -7.89
C LEU A 211 -4.00 -16.14 -6.54
N GLN A 212 -4.94 -16.97 -6.10
CA GLN A 212 -4.82 -17.72 -4.86
C GLN A 212 -3.62 -18.67 -4.88
N GLN A 213 -3.39 -19.38 -5.98
CA GLN A 213 -2.21 -20.23 -6.14
C GLN A 213 -0.90 -19.44 -6.01
N GLN A 214 -0.82 -18.22 -6.56
CA GLN A 214 0.33 -17.35 -6.39
C GLN A 214 0.51 -16.94 -4.92
N VAL A 215 -0.58 -16.60 -4.23
CA VAL A 215 -0.56 -16.24 -2.80
C VAL A 215 -0.16 -17.43 -1.94
N ASP A 216 -0.65 -18.65 -2.25
CA ASP A 216 -0.27 -19.88 -1.54
C ASP A 216 1.24 -20.13 -1.62
N THR A 217 1.80 -19.99 -2.82
CA THR A 217 3.25 -20.14 -3.02
C THR A 217 4.06 -19.06 -2.29
N LEU A 218 3.58 -17.81 -2.31
CA LEU A 218 4.21 -16.72 -1.53
C LEU A 218 4.18 -17.04 -0.04
N TRP A 219 3.03 -17.51 0.47
CA TRP A 219 2.86 -17.85 1.87
C TRP A 219 3.85 -18.93 2.34
N GLU A 220 3.97 -20.01 1.58
CA GLU A 220 4.94 -21.08 1.85
C GLU A 220 6.38 -20.55 1.93
N GLU A 221 6.74 -19.64 1.05
CA GLU A 221 8.06 -19.02 1.03
C GLU A 221 8.30 -18.09 2.22
N LEU A 222 7.28 -17.33 2.62
CA LEU A 222 7.34 -16.48 3.81
C LEU A 222 7.49 -17.30 5.09
N GLN A 223 6.75 -18.41 5.20
CA GLN A 223 6.86 -19.33 6.35
C GLN A 223 8.27 -19.92 6.48
N LYS A 224 8.90 -20.33 5.38
CA LYS A 224 10.29 -20.83 5.39
C LYS A 224 11.31 -19.80 5.88
N ARG A 225 11.00 -18.51 5.73
CA ARG A 225 11.88 -17.43 6.18
C ARG A 225 11.68 -17.05 7.65
N CYS A 226 10.54 -17.41 8.24
CA CYS A 226 10.24 -17.21 9.67
C CYS A 226 10.64 -18.42 10.51
N ALA A 227 10.87 -19.59 9.89
CA ALA A 227 11.30 -20.83 10.58
C ALA A 227 12.80 -20.86 10.77
#